data_23815c120af61b83d6dfc27de9342b1c
#
_entry.id   23815c120af61b83d6dfc27de9342b1c
#
_cell.length_a   1.000
_cell.length_b   1.000
_cell.length_c   1.000
_cell.angle_alpha   90.00
_cell.angle_beta   90.00
_cell.angle_gamma   90.00
#
_symmetry.space_group_name_H-M   'P 1'
#
loop_
_entity.id
_entity.type
_entity.pdbx_description
1 polymer ?
#
loop_
_entity_poly.entity_id
_entity_poly.type
_entity_poly.pdbx_seq_one_letter_code
_entity_poly.pdbx_strand_id
1 'polypeptide(L)'
;MKFNLLFFGLFSVLCITSCDAQTAEKKKTIKPNILFVLAEDISTDLECYGMEAVKTPVLNXLAKTGILFTQAYGNNSICSPSRSNMITGVHQNIINAQHHRSNRKIPLASPYKPITSYLRDEGYTCILGSNLVRGKGRKIDVNFKHNAIGEYDGVNQFGLFDKLGDITKEDQPFFAQVTLIVTHRGDWWNAIREQSTHKVDPTKVVLSPHYADTPVIREDWAKYLDQMEYMDYEMGLLLDDLKQKGMADNTIIIFIGDNGRCNIRGKGYLYEPALHLPLIVNWPAGITGGKKEERLVASVDVAATILEAAGVELPDYMTAKSIIKKQEKPRDYIYSARDLWDEVLEQSRAITTKEYRYIKNHITEQSYDAHQAYLEFHRPAVHVMRDLYKKGALTELQSKFFSPQKEAEELYDIVNDPFETKNLINDVAFTSVANQMRGYYNDWNQKNHDHGLDPIQWENCPAPKAGVILEWLQKERPEIIKQMEAGIEPGFGKIKKAYRNRDKKTNNED
;
A
#
# COMPACT_ATOMS: atom_id res chain seq x y z
N MET A 1 -54.94 64.11 72.20
CA MET A 1 -54.83 63.13 71.14
C MET A 1 -53.43 63.25 70.53
N LYS A 2 -52.56 62.27 70.81
CA LYS A 2 -51.19 62.28 70.34
C LYS A 2 -51.03 61.28 69.20
N PHE A 3 -50.56 61.66 68.01
CA PHE A 3 -50.27 60.80 66.87
C PHE A 3 -48.77 60.50 66.92
N ASN A 4 -48.42 59.23 67.00
CA ASN A 4 -47.04 58.71 66.82
C ASN A 4 -46.85 58.32 65.37
N LEU A 5 -45.85 58.91 64.72
CA LEU A 5 -45.32 58.49 63.40
C LEU A 5 -44.19 57.47 63.60
N LEU A 6 -44.35 56.26 63.08
CA LEU A 6 -43.25 55.29 62.97
C LEU A 6 -42.51 55.48 61.61
N PHE A 7 -41.24 55.69 61.71
CA PHE A 7 -40.32 55.67 60.52
C PHE A 7 -39.87 54.26 60.29
N PHE A 8 -40.13 53.65 59.10
CA PHE A 8 -39.53 52.41 58.64
C PHE A 8 -38.28 52.74 57.80
N GLY A 9 -37.08 52.37 58.28
CA GLY A 9 -35.84 52.49 57.51
C GLY A 9 -35.65 51.23 56.62
N LEU A 10 -35.63 51.44 55.30
CA LEU A 10 -35.36 50.40 54.34
C LEU A 10 -33.83 50.24 54.24
N PHE A 11 -33.27 49.09 54.69
CA PHE A 11 -31.89 48.73 54.53
C PHE A 11 -31.76 47.95 53.23
N SER A 12 -31.23 48.54 52.13
CA SER A 12 -30.90 47.85 50.88
C SER A 12 -29.54 47.15 51.03
N VAL A 13 -29.60 45.81 51.10
CA VAL A 13 -28.38 44.98 51.05
C VAL A 13 -28.00 44.82 49.58
N LEU A 14 -26.91 45.47 49.16
CA LEU A 14 -26.29 45.24 47.85
C LEU A 14 -25.52 43.90 47.93
N CYS A 15 -26.09 42.81 47.34
CA CYS A 15 -25.34 41.57 47.08
C CYS A 15 -24.46 41.79 45.84
N ILE A 16 -23.17 42.01 46.06
CA ILE A 16 -22.17 41.96 45.00
C ILE A 16 -21.89 40.49 44.72
N THR A 17 -22.52 39.92 43.66
CA THR A 17 -22.17 38.63 43.12
C THR A 17 -20.87 38.80 42.33
N SER A 18 -19.75 38.43 42.92
CA SER A 18 -18.51 38.27 42.19
C SER A 18 -18.68 37.08 41.24
N CYS A 19 -18.84 37.37 39.95
CA CYS A 19 -18.80 36.34 38.91
C CYS A 19 -17.30 35.94 38.71
N ASP A 20 -16.88 34.88 39.42
CA ASP A 20 -15.60 34.26 39.13
C ASP A 20 -15.70 33.65 37.74
N ALA A 21 -15.25 34.38 36.73
CA ALA A 21 -14.98 33.81 35.43
C ALA A 21 -13.79 32.82 35.56
N GLN A 22 -14.09 31.56 35.93
CA GLN A 22 -13.16 30.48 35.74
C GLN A 22 -12.87 30.40 34.24
N THR A 23 -11.77 30.99 33.82
CA THR A 23 -11.15 30.66 32.53
C THR A 23 -10.88 29.17 32.60
N ALA A 24 -11.76 28.39 31.97
CA ALA A 24 -11.48 26.98 31.74
C ALA A 24 -10.18 26.95 30.91
N GLU A 25 -9.06 26.66 31.57
CA GLU A 25 -7.85 26.30 30.86
C GLU A 25 -8.23 25.21 29.87
N LYS A 26 -8.20 25.51 28.57
CA LYS A 26 -8.30 24.49 27.53
C LYS A 26 -7.21 23.49 27.83
N LYS A 27 -7.57 22.34 28.34
CA LYS A 27 -6.67 21.21 28.54
C LYS A 27 -5.94 21.03 27.22
N LYS A 28 -4.65 21.33 27.18
CA LYS A 28 -3.82 21.19 25.99
C LYS A 28 -3.89 19.72 25.59
N THR A 29 -4.67 19.42 24.56
CA THR A 29 -4.78 18.07 24.05
C THR A 29 -3.41 17.65 23.55
N ILE A 30 -2.85 16.63 24.19
CA ILE A 30 -1.56 16.09 23.78
C ILE A 30 -1.74 15.48 22.38
N LYS A 31 -1.02 15.97 21.40
CA LYS A 31 -1.07 15.44 20.04
C LYS A 31 -0.61 13.97 20.05
N PRO A 32 -1.30 13.08 19.35
CA PRO A 32 -0.85 11.69 19.30
C PRO A 32 0.41 11.54 18.47
N ASN A 33 1.23 10.58 18.82
CA ASN A 33 2.28 10.07 17.93
C ASN A 33 1.63 9.24 16.83
N ILE A 34 2.27 9.11 15.68
CA ILE A 34 1.76 8.35 14.55
C ILE A 34 2.85 7.39 14.06
N LEU A 35 2.58 6.09 14.14
CA LEU A 35 3.43 5.04 13.55
C LEU A 35 2.71 4.49 12.31
N PHE A 36 3.22 4.84 11.14
CA PHE A 36 2.71 4.41 9.83
C PHE A 36 3.57 3.26 9.32
N VAL A 37 3.01 2.06 9.31
CA VAL A 37 3.72 0.83 8.91
C VAL A 37 3.21 0.36 7.56
N LEU A 38 4.11 0.35 6.58
CA LEU A 38 3.86 -0.15 5.22
C LEU A 38 4.46 -1.54 5.08
N ALA A 39 3.64 -2.56 4.85
CA ALA A 39 4.12 -3.89 4.52
C ALA A 39 4.21 -4.04 2.99
N GLU A 40 5.32 -4.57 2.48
CA GLU A 40 5.56 -4.70 1.05
C GLU A 40 4.85 -5.90 0.45
N ASP A 41 4.25 -5.72 -0.73
CA ASP A 41 3.74 -6.81 -1.58
C ASP A 41 2.84 -7.80 -0.84
N ILE A 42 1.85 -7.30 -0.07
CA ILE A 42 0.93 -8.17 0.67
C ILE A 42 -0.54 -7.88 0.34
N SER A 43 -1.32 -8.94 0.32
CA SER A 43 -2.79 -8.88 0.28
C SER A 43 -3.33 -9.24 1.67
N THR A 44 -4.61 -9.55 1.77
CA THR A 44 -5.27 -9.91 3.04
C THR A 44 -4.95 -11.34 3.51
N ASP A 45 -3.75 -11.84 3.20
CA ASP A 45 -3.30 -13.20 3.54
C ASP A 45 -2.79 -13.27 5.00
N LEU A 46 -3.60 -12.77 5.94
CA LEU A 46 -3.30 -12.71 7.38
C LEU A 46 -4.38 -13.44 8.17
N GLU A 47 -4.02 -13.95 9.34
CA GLU A 47 -4.94 -14.71 10.20
C GLU A 47 -6.19 -13.90 10.56
N CYS A 48 -6.06 -12.58 10.85
CA CYS A 48 -7.20 -11.70 11.17
C CYS A 48 -8.16 -11.49 9.99
N TYR A 49 -7.74 -11.80 8.77
CA TYR A 49 -8.58 -11.81 7.55
C TYR A 49 -9.07 -13.22 7.18
N GLY A 50 -8.72 -14.24 7.98
CA GLY A 50 -9.20 -15.61 7.78
C GLY A 50 -8.23 -16.55 7.10
N MET A 51 -6.96 -16.17 6.90
CA MET A 51 -5.94 -17.06 6.34
C MET A 51 -5.47 -18.05 7.42
N GLU A 52 -5.98 -19.27 7.39
CA GLU A 52 -5.70 -20.30 8.41
C GLU A 52 -4.27 -20.85 8.34
N ALA A 53 -3.62 -20.73 7.18
CA ALA A 53 -2.31 -21.34 6.93
C ALA A 53 -1.16 -20.58 7.58
N VAL A 54 -1.38 -19.36 8.11
CA VAL A 54 -0.35 -18.51 8.73
C VAL A 54 -0.70 -18.18 10.17
N LYS A 55 0.32 -17.86 10.97
CA LYS A 55 0.16 -17.37 12.35
C LYS A 55 0.66 -15.94 12.45
N THR A 56 -0.27 -14.99 12.66
CA THR A 56 0.07 -13.57 12.80
C THR A 56 -0.52 -13.00 14.09
N PRO A 57 -0.06 -13.51 15.25
CA PRO A 57 -0.66 -13.14 16.55
C PRO A 57 -0.54 -11.67 16.91
N VAL A 58 0.51 -10.98 16.48
CA VAL A 58 0.71 -9.54 16.74
C VAL A 58 -0.36 -8.74 16.00
N LEU A 59 -0.53 -9.00 14.71
CA LEU A 59 -1.54 -8.32 13.89
C LEU A 59 -2.96 -8.71 14.34
N ASN A 60 -3.17 -9.89 14.82
CA ASN A 60 -4.42 -10.29 15.45
C ASN A 60 -4.75 -9.44 16.69
N UNK A 61 -3.87 -9.20 17.36
CA UNK A 61 -3.92 -8.49 18.45
C UNK A 61 -4.28 -7.17 18.15
N LEU A 62 -3.49 -6.57 17.26
CA LEU A 62 -3.71 -5.19 16.80
C LEU A 62 -5.12 -5.00 16.23
N ALA A 63 -5.57 -5.92 15.41
CA ALA A 63 -6.94 -5.91 14.84
C ALA A 63 -8.02 -6.03 15.93
N LYS A 64 -7.78 -6.86 16.93
CA LYS A 64 -8.74 -7.08 18.03
C LYS A 64 -8.89 -5.84 18.93
N THR A 65 -7.83 -5.05 19.07
CA THR A 65 -7.83 -3.85 19.91
C THR A 65 -8.04 -2.56 19.10
N GLY A 66 -8.00 -2.66 17.78
CA GLY A 66 -8.19 -1.54 16.85
C GLY A 66 -9.43 -1.70 15.98
N ILE A 67 -9.35 -1.15 14.77
CA ILE A 67 -10.35 -1.30 13.71
C ILE A 67 -9.71 -2.08 12.56
N LEU A 68 -10.33 -3.18 12.18
CA LEU A 68 -9.97 -3.98 11.00
C LEU A 68 -10.84 -3.55 9.82
N PHE A 69 -10.24 -3.01 8.77
CA PHE A 69 -10.96 -2.60 7.55
C PHE A 69 -11.01 -3.78 6.59
N THR A 70 -12.20 -4.23 6.24
CA THR A 70 -12.37 -5.42 5.39
C THR A 70 -12.55 -5.09 3.90
N GLN A 71 -12.61 -3.78 3.56
CA GLN A 71 -12.84 -3.31 2.19
C GLN A 71 -11.84 -2.18 1.86
N ALA A 72 -10.54 -2.43 2.10
CA ALA A 72 -9.49 -1.46 1.80
C ALA A 72 -8.80 -1.85 0.49
N TYR A 73 -8.78 -0.93 -0.48
CA TYR A 73 -8.24 -1.21 -1.82
C TYR A 73 -7.19 -0.19 -2.25
N GLY A 74 -6.15 -0.68 -2.92
CA GLY A 74 -5.08 0.13 -3.48
C GLY A 74 -5.54 0.96 -4.68
N ASN A 75 -5.13 2.22 -4.75
CA ASN A 75 -5.32 3.04 -5.94
C ASN A 75 -4.35 2.65 -7.06
N ASN A 76 -3.31 1.89 -6.72
CA ASN A 76 -2.35 1.35 -7.70
C ASN A 76 -1.81 0.02 -7.16
N SER A 77 -1.46 -0.88 -8.06
CA SER A 77 -0.97 -2.21 -7.75
C SER A 77 0.56 -2.33 -7.80
N ILE A 78 1.28 -1.19 -7.83
CA ILE A 78 2.74 -1.14 -7.92
C ILE A 78 3.28 -0.15 -6.88
N CYS A 79 4.41 -0.49 -6.24
CA CYS A 79 4.96 0.23 -5.07
C CYS A 79 5.01 1.75 -5.23
N SER A 80 5.78 2.28 -6.21
CA SER A 80 6.07 3.71 -6.20
C SER A 80 4.88 4.61 -6.54
N PRO A 81 3.96 4.25 -7.45
CA PRO A 81 2.72 5.02 -7.59
C PRO A 81 1.85 4.96 -6.33
N SER A 82 1.71 3.77 -5.74
CA SER A 82 0.92 3.59 -4.51
C SER A 82 1.50 4.41 -3.34
N ARG A 83 2.83 4.35 -3.15
CA ARG A 83 3.49 5.12 -2.09
C ARG A 83 3.40 6.63 -2.34
N SER A 84 3.39 7.05 -3.61
CA SER A 84 3.22 8.46 -3.98
C SER A 84 1.85 9.00 -3.56
N ASN A 85 0.78 8.22 -3.79
CA ASN A 85 -0.56 8.65 -3.37
C ASN A 85 -0.70 8.66 -1.85
N MET A 86 -0.14 7.67 -1.15
CA MET A 86 -0.22 7.57 0.31
C MET A 86 0.50 8.72 1.03
N ILE A 87 1.60 9.25 0.46
CA ILE A 87 2.35 10.32 1.10
C ILE A 87 1.87 11.72 0.70
N THR A 88 1.03 11.83 -0.33
CA THR A 88 0.51 13.12 -0.80
C THR A 88 -0.98 13.32 -0.51
N GLY A 89 -1.71 12.25 -0.30
CA GLY A 89 -3.18 12.32 -0.16
C GLY A 89 -3.90 12.60 -1.48
N VAL A 90 -3.20 12.45 -2.61
CA VAL A 90 -3.76 12.70 -3.95
C VAL A 90 -3.51 11.50 -4.83
N HIS A 91 -4.51 11.11 -5.61
CA HIS A 91 -4.43 9.97 -6.53
C HIS A 91 -3.22 10.13 -7.47
N GLN A 92 -2.40 9.09 -7.60
CA GLN A 92 -1.11 9.16 -8.31
C GLN A 92 -1.24 9.60 -9.78
N ASN A 93 -2.38 9.30 -10.43
CA ASN A 93 -2.59 9.72 -11.83
C ASN A 93 -2.89 11.23 -11.96
N ILE A 94 -3.33 11.88 -10.88
CA ILE A 94 -3.57 13.34 -10.87
C ILE A 94 -2.25 14.12 -10.71
N ILE A 95 -1.30 13.58 -9.95
CA ILE A 95 -0.03 14.25 -9.66
C ILE A 95 1.12 13.80 -10.57
N ASN A 96 0.80 13.15 -11.70
CA ASN A 96 1.77 12.64 -12.67
C ASN A 96 2.80 11.67 -12.04
N ALA A 97 2.32 10.81 -11.12
CA ALA A 97 3.16 9.84 -10.39
C ALA A 97 2.79 8.38 -10.70
N GLN A 98 2.11 8.13 -11.81
CA GLN A 98 1.52 6.83 -12.16
C GLN A 98 2.52 5.81 -12.72
N HIS A 99 3.60 6.26 -13.37
CA HIS A 99 4.60 5.37 -13.98
C HIS A 99 5.67 4.97 -12.96
N HIS A 100 5.95 3.67 -12.85
CA HIS A 100 6.86 3.13 -11.83
C HIS A 100 8.24 3.81 -11.89
N ARG A 101 8.63 4.44 -10.78
CA ARG A 101 9.94 5.10 -10.56
C ARG A 101 10.26 6.22 -11.56
N SER A 102 9.24 6.79 -12.20
CA SER A 102 9.38 7.94 -13.08
C SER A 102 9.43 9.26 -12.29
N ASN A 103 9.71 10.35 -13.00
CA ASN A 103 9.60 11.74 -12.51
C ASN A 103 10.45 12.07 -11.25
N ARG A 104 11.43 11.24 -10.92
CA ARG A 104 12.24 11.41 -9.71
C ARG A 104 13.19 12.62 -9.73
N LYS A 105 13.25 13.32 -10.85
CA LYS A 105 14.01 14.59 -10.98
C LYS A 105 13.08 15.79 -11.02
N ILE A 106 11.76 15.59 -10.99
CA ILE A 106 10.73 16.62 -11.15
C ILE A 106 10.03 16.83 -9.81
N PRO A 107 9.96 18.09 -9.30
CA PRO A 107 9.21 18.36 -8.07
C PRO A 107 7.71 18.14 -8.28
N LEU A 108 6.97 17.94 -7.20
CA LEU A 108 5.51 17.97 -7.25
C LEU A 108 5.05 19.34 -7.77
N ALA A 109 4.07 19.32 -8.67
CA ALA A 109 3.45 20.55 -9.15
C ALA A 109 2.65 21.22 -8.01
N SER A 110 2.69 22.56 -7.95
CA SER A 110 1.81 23.30 -7.05
C SER A 110 0.34 22.96 -7.34
N PRO A 111 -0.53 22.79 -6.34
CA PRO A 111 -0.32 23.04 -4.91
C PRO A 111 0.08 21.78 -4.10
N TYR A 112 0.37 20.67 -4.73
CA TYR A 112 0.56 19.37 -4.08
C TYR A 112 1.81 19.36 -3.20
N LYS A 113 1.68 18.80 -1.97
CA LYS A 113 2.78 18.66 -1.01
C LYS A 113 2.70 17.27 -0.34
N PRO A 114 3.83 16.71 0.11
CA PRO A 114 3.78 15.50 0.95
C PRO A 114 3.21 15.84 2.33
N ILE A 115 2.55 14.88 2.96
CA ILE A 115 1.93 15.05 4.29
C ILE A 115 2.96 15.48 5.35
N THR A 116 4.21 15.08 5.21
CA THR A 116 5.29 15.45 6.14
C THR A 116 5.50 16.96 6.21
N SER A 117 5.25 17.70 5.13
CA SER A 117 5.30 19.17 5.14
C SER A 117 4.29 19.74 6.14
N TYR A 118 3.03 19.28 6.07
CA TYR A 118 1.96 19.71 6.98
C TYR A 118 2.20 19.28 8.42
N LEU A 119 2.72 18.07 8.60
CA LEU A 119 3.02 17.54 9.93
C LEU A 119 4.11 18.36 10.63
N ARG A 120 5.13 18.80 9.90
CA ARG A 120 6.18 19.69 10.42
C ARG A 120 5.59 21.03 10.86
N ASP A 121 4.68 21.60 10.07
CA ASP A 121 3.99 22.86 10.41
C ASP A 121 3.22 22.72 11.74
N GLU A 122 2.78 21.50 12.07
CA GLU A 122 2.09 21.16 13.33
C GLU A 122 3.06 20.73 14.45
N GLY A 123 4.36 20.80 14.22
CA GLY A 123 5.38 20.50 15.23
C GLY A 123 5.75 19.03 15.38
N TYR A 124 5.41 18.19 14.41
CA TYR A 124 5.80 16.78 14.41
C TYR A 124 7.24 16.60 13.95
N THR A 125 7.95 15.69 14.62
CA THR A 125 9.23 15.16 14.13
C THR A 125 8.92 14.03 13.14
N CYS A 126 9.31 14.17 11.88
CA CYS A 126 9.09 13.16 10.84
C CYS A 126 10.27 12.20 10.75
N ILE A 127 10.06 10.91 11.00
CA ILE A 127 11.11 9.89 11.17
C ILE A 127 10.96 8.81 10.08
N LEU A 128 12.06 8.39 9.46
CA LEU A 128 12.07 7.33 8.46
C LEU A 128 12.78 6.08 8.97
N GLY A 129 12.01 4.98 9.05
CA GLY A 129 12.52 3.66 9.35
C GLY A 129 12.69 3.38 10.83
N SER A 130 13.26 2.21 11.12
CA SER A 130 13.58 1.72 12.46
C SER A 130 14.72 0.70 12.34
N ASN A 131 15.68 0.75 13.25
CA ASN A 131 16.78 -0.21 13.24
C ASN A 131 16.33 -1.62 13.71
N LEU A 132 15.10 -1.75 14.18
CA LEU A 132 14.54 -3.02 14.70
C LEU A 132 14.12 -3.99 13.58
N VAL A 133 13.89 -3.49 12.36
CA VAL A 133 13.33 -4.30 11.28
C VAL A 133 14.33 -4.49 10.15
N ARG A 134 14.12 -5.54 9.34
CA ARG A 134 14.97 -5.86 8.20
C ARG A 134 15.10 -4.66 7.25
N GLY A 135 16.32 -4.38 6.79
CA GLY A 135 16.60 -3.25 5.90
C GLY A 135 16.38 -1.89 6.56
N LYS A 136 16.20 -1.87 7.89
CA LYS A 136 15.96 -0.66 8.69
C LYS A 136 14.68 0.08 8.32
N GLY A 137 13.81 -0.54 7.52
CA GLY A 137 12.49 0.01 7.18
C GLY A 137 12.50 1.36 6.44
N ARG A 138 13.57 1.72 5.74
CA ARG A 138 13.81 3.08 5.20
C ARG A 138 13.39 3.28 3.75
N LYS A 139 12.46 2.49 3.23
CA LYS A 139 12.02 2.63 1.85
C LYS A 139 11.00 3.76 1.70
N ILE A 140 11.31 4.76 0.88
CA ILE A 140 10.40 5.83 0.46
C ILE A 140 9.72 5.43 -0.85
N ASP A 141 10.47 5.36 -1.94
CA ASP A 141 10.06 4.86 -3.28
C ASP A 141 8.85 5.63 -3.84
N VAL A 142 8.99 6.94 -4.01
CA VAL A 142 7.95 7.80 -4.59
C VAL A 142 8.36 8.33 -5.97
N ASN A 143 7.40 8.83 -6.75
CA ASN A 143 7.55 9.26 -8.14
C ASN A 143 7.57 10.79 -8.28
N PHE A 144 8.39 11.44 -7.47
CA PHE A 144 8.70 12.87 -7.59
C PHE A 144 10.05 13.12 -6.93
N LYS A 145 10.65 14.28 -7.21
CA LYS A 145 11.96 14.65 -6.67
C LYS A 145 11.91 14.68 -5.13
N HIS A 146 12.88 14.03 -4.48
CA HIS A 146 12.94 13.98 -3.02
C HIS A 146 14.33 13.57 -2.53
N ASN A 147 14.62 13.99 -1.30
CA ASN A 147 15.70 13.45 -0.47
C ASN A 147 15.06 12.77 0.75
N ALA A 148 15.72 11.76 1.28
CA ALA A 148 15.19 11.09 2.47
C ALA A 148 15.08 12.04 3.65
N ILE A 149 16.14 12.83 3.88
CA ILE A 149 16.24 13.76 5.01
C ILE A 149 16.32 15.21 4.50
N GLY A 150 15.70 16.12 5.25
CA GLY A 150 15.67 17.55 5.00
C GLY A 150 14.25 18.11 4.97
N GLU A 151 14.13 19.41 4.79
CA GLU A 151 12.85 20.11 4.66
C GLU A 151 12.29 19.94 3.24
N TYR A 152 11.01 20.18 3.08
CA TYR A 152 10.36 20.16 1.79
C TYR A 152 9.73 21.52 1.50
N ASP A 153 10.24 22.23 0.49
CA ASP A 153 9.70 23.50 0.02
C ASP A 153 9.15 23.43 -1.43
N GLY A 154 9.29 22.27 -2.06
CA GLY A 154 8.79 22.04 -3.41
C GLY A 154 9.64 22.63 -4.53
N VAL A 155 10.66 23.43 -4.21
CA VAL A 155 11.48 24.14 -5.19
C VAL A 155 12.98 23.82 -5.04
N ASN A 156 13.56 24.17 -3.90
CA ASN A 156 14.99 24.02 -3.63
C ASN A 156 15.29 22.78 -2.79
N GLN A 157 14.45 22.49 -1.81
CA GLN A 157 14.58 21.36 -0.89
C GLN A 157 13.44 20.38 -1.07
N PHE A 158 13.77 19.12 -1.13
CA PHE A 158 12.81 18.03 -1.39
C PHE A 158 12.89 16.94 -0.31
N GLY A 159 13.35 17.30 0.89
CA GLY A 159 13.51 16.36 2.00
C GLY A 159 12.17 16.00 2.63
N LEU A 160 11.96 14.70 2.85
CA LEU A 160 10.68 14.18 3.35
C LEU A 160 10.65 13.96 4.86
N PHE A 161 11.79 13.62 5.48
CA PHE A 161 11.87 13.28 6.89
C PHE A 161 12.99 14.09 7.56
N ASP A 162 12.92 14.22 8.89
CA ASP A 162 13.89 14.97 9.68
C ASP A 162 15.08 14.12 10.10
N LYS A 163 14.84 12.82 10.35
CA LYS A 163 15.89 11.89 10.80
C LYS A 163 15.60 10.45 10.37
N LEU A 164 16.62 9.61 10.48
CA LEU A 164 16.54 8.18 10.19
C LEU A 164 16.53 7.37 11.49
N GLY A 165 15.67 6.34 11.53
CA GLY A 165 15.72 5.29 12.55
C GLY A 165 15.16 5.71 13.90
N ASP A 166 15.76 5.27 14.94
CA ASP A 166 15.21 5.16 16.30
C ASP A 166 14.34 6.34 16.77
N ILE A 167 13.14 6.01 17.20
CA ILE A 167 12.18 6.90 17.84
C ILE A 167 12.58 7.07 19.29
N THR A 168 12.64 8.30 19.81
CA THR A 168 12.92 8.59 21.21
C THR A 168 11.79 9.40 21.84
N LYS A 169 11.81 9.58 23.15
CA LYS A 169 10.78 10.36 23.86
C LYS A 169 10.81 11.84 23.50
N GLU A 170 11.99 12.34 23.14
CA GLU A 170 12.21 13.74 22.75
C GLU A 170 11.63 14.05 21.37
N ASP A 171 11.33 13.04 20.56
CA ASP A 171 10.76 13.22 19.22
C ASP A 171 9.26 13.55 19.23
N GLN A 172 8.59 13.43 20.39
CA GLN A 172 7.13 13.59 20.47
C GLN A 172 6.66 15.04 20.29
N PRO A 173 5.58 15.30 19.55
CA PRO A 173 4.85 14.33 18.76
C PRO A 173 5.63 13.93 17.51
N PHE A 174 5.62 12.65 17.15
CA PHE A 174 6.33 12.15 15.96
C PHE A 174 5.37 11.53 14.93
N PHE A 175 5.79 11.59 13.68
CA PHE A 175 5.29 10.77 12.59
C PHE A 175 6.43 9.86 12.14
N ALA A 176 6.29 8.56 12.32
CA ALA A 176 7.31 7.60 11.89
C ALA A 176 6.75 6.71 10.79
N GLN A 177 7.40 6.71 9.61
CA GLN A 177 7.08 5.78 8.51
C GLN A 177 8.09 4.64 8.54
N VAL A 178 7.60 3.42 8.70
CA VAL A 178 8.44 2.21 8.70
C VAL A 178 7.94 1.25 7.63
N THR A 179 8.84 0.74 6.79
CA THR A 179 8.51 -0.26 5.78
C THR A 179 9.00 -1.65 6.23
N LEU A 180 8.09 -2.61 6.32
CA LEU A 180 8.42 -4.02 6.54
C LEU A 180 8.71 -4.64 5.16
N ILE A 181 10.01 -4.78 4.84
CA ILE A 181 10.45 -5.19 3.50
C ILE A 181 10.56 -6.70 3.32
N VAL A 182 10.37 -7.45 4.39
CA VAL A 182 10.60 -8.91 4.39
C VAL A 182 9.71 -9.62 3.36
N THR A 183 8.50 -9.14 3.19
CA THR A 183 7.50 -9.70 2.27
C THR A 183 7.75 -9.36 0.80
N HIS A 184 8.58 -8.35 0.50
CA HIS A 184 9.02 -8.06 -0.87
C HIS A 184 9.83 -9.24 -1.40
N ARG A 185 9.53 -9.69 -2.62
CA ARG A 185 10.24 -10.82 -3.23
C ARG A 185 11.74 -10.55 -3.32
N GLY A 186 12.51 -11.53 -2.82
CA GLY A 186 13.97 -11.43 -2.83
C GLY A 186 14.66 -12.71 -2.39
N ASP A 187 15.98 -12.76 -2.57
CA ASP A 187 16.79 -13.95 -2.29
C ASP A 187 16.69 -14.42 -0.83
N TRP A 188 16.25 -13.55 0.08
CA TRP A 188 16.12 -13.87 1.50
C TRP A 188 14.91 -14.77 1.84
N TRP A 189 13.96 -14.92 0.93
CA TRP A 189 12.75 -15.76 1.19
C TRP A 189 13.13 -17.20 1.55
N ASN A 190 14.11 -17.76 0.85
CA ASN A 190 14.60 -19.12 1.16
C ASN A 190 15.24 -19.18 2.56
N ALA A 191 16.09 -18.21 2.90
CA ALA A 191 16.76 -18.18 4.21
C ALA A 191 15.75 -18.03 5.37
N ILE A 192 14.71 -17.21 5.20
CA ILE A 192 13.66 -17.06 6.21
C ILE A 192 12.91 -18.38 6.38
N ARG A 193 12.51 -19.01 5.28
CA ARG A 193 11.85 -20.32 5.34
C ARG A 193 12.73 -21.38 6.01
N GLU A 194 14.02 -21.40 5.72
CA GLU A 194 14.97 -22.34 6.35
C GLU A 194 15.05 -22.15 7.87
N GLN A 195 14.99 -20.91 8.35
CA GLN A 195 15.10 -20.55 9.76
C GLN A 195 13.76 -20.61 10.51
N SER A 196 12.64 -20.63 9.80
CA SER A 196 11.31 -20.65 10.39
C SER A 196 11.11 -21.91 11.27
N THR A 197 10.61 -21.70 12.47
CA THR A 197 10.22 -22.80 13.39
C THR A 197 8.84 -23.36 13.03
N HIS A 198 8.04 -22.62 12.30
CA HIS A 198 6.69 -22.99 11.83
C HIS A 198 6.62 -22.81 10.32
N LYS A 199 7.26 -23.72 9.61
CA LYS A 199 7.22 -23.68 8.14
C LYS A 199 5.82 -24.01 7.65
N VAL A 200 5.25 -23.15 6.82
CA VAL A 200 3.97 -23.44 6.19
C VAL A 200 4.10 -24.71 5.33
N ASP A 201 3.20 -25.65 5.53
CA ASP A 201 3.17 -26.91 4.79
C ASP A 201 2.64 -26.68 3.37
N PRO A 202 3.45 -26.85 2.32
CA PRO A 202 3.00 -26.63 0.94
C PRO A 202 1.79 -27.50 0.52
N THR A 203 1.62 -28.66 1.16
CA THR A 203 0.49 -29.56 0.82
C THR A 203 -0.85 -29.00 1.33
N LYS A 204 -0.82 -28.08 2.29
CA LYS A 204 -2.01 -27.51 2.93
C LYS A 204 -2.39 -26.12 2.40
N VAL A 205 -1.55 -25.51 1.54
CA VAL A 205 -1.90 -24.21 0.98
C VAL A 205 -3.08 -24.34 0.01
N VAL A 206 -3.97 -23.36 0.07
CA VAL A 206 -5.11 -23.28 -0.85
C VAL A 206 -4.70 -22.34 -2.00
N LEU A 207 -4.59 -22.92 -3.18
CA LEU A 207 -4.24 -22.15 -4.39
C LEU A 207 -5.51 -21.58 -5.03
N SER A 208 -5.39 -20.37 -5.57
CA SER A 208 -6.43 -19.82 -6.43
C SER A 208 -6.62 -20.73 -7.66
N PRO A 209 -7.86 -20.87 -8.19
CA PRO A 209 -8.10 -21.68 -9.39
C PRO A 209 -7.36 -21.20 -10.65
N HIS A 210 -6.81 -19.98 -10.60
CA HIS A 210 -5.95 -19.45 -11.67
C HIS A 210 -4.57 -20.11 -11.74
N TYR A 211 -4.18 -20.89 -10.74
CA TYR A 211 -2.87 -21.56 -10.67
C TYR A 211 -3.00 -23.03 -11.01
N ALA A 212 -2.02 -23.55 -11.75
CA ALA A 212 -1.85 -25.00 -11.88
C ALA A 212 -1.34 -25.54 -10.54
N ASP A 213 -1.93 -26.64 -10.09
CA ASP A 213 -1.54 -27.25 -8.81
C ASP A 213 -0.30 -28.12 -9.02
N THR A 214 0.87 -27.54 -8.73
CA THR A 214 2.17 -28.21 -8.85
C THR A 214 2.99 -28.02 -7.57
N PRO A 215 3.94 -28.94 -7.28
CA PRO A 215 4.82 -28.77 -6.11
C PRO A 215 5.59 -27.44 -6.09
N VAL A 216 6.05 -26.96 -7.25
CA VAL A 216 6.79 -25.70 -7.36
C VAL A 216 5.91 -24.51 -6.93
N ILE A 217 4.67 -24.49 -7.41
CA ILE A 217 3.73 -23.39 -7.11
C ILE A 217 3.32 -23.44 -5.64
N ARG A 218 3.05 -24.63 -5.09
CA ARG A 218 2.72 -24.82 -3.68
C ARG A 218 3.87 -24.38 -2.77
N GLU A 219 5.10 -24.73 -3.12
CA GLU A 219 6.31 -24.33 -2.38
C GLU A 219 6.50 -22.81 -2.43
N ASP A 220 6.30 -22.18 -3.59
CA ASP A 220 6.38 -20.73 -3.76
C ASP A 220 5.35 -20.01 -2.85
N TRP A 221 4.12 -20.56 -2.79
CA TRP A 221 3.07 -20.02 -1.91
C TRP A 221 3.44 -20.18 -0.42
N ALA A 222 3.95 -21.35 -0.03
CA ALA A 222 4.38 -21.60 1.34
C ALA A 222 5.50 -20.63 1.75
N LYS A 223 6.47 -20.36 0.87
CA LYS A 223 7.52 -19.37 1.11
C LYS A 223 6.94 -17.97 1.35
N TYR A 224 5.96 -17.57 0.54
CA TYR A 224 5.28 -16.27 0.70
C TYR A 224 4.62 -16.18 2.09
N LEU A 225 3.91 -17.23 2.49
CA LEU A 225 3.21 -17.24 3.79
C LEU A 225 4.18 -17.26 4.98
N ASP A 226 5.35 -17.90 4.85
CA ASP A 226 6.42 -17.80 5.87
C ASP A 226 6.89 -16.36 6.07
N GLN A 227 6.91 -15.55 4.99
CA GLN A 227 7.27 -14.12 5.12
C GLN A 227 6.23 -13.33 5.90
N MET A 228 4.94 -13.71 5.84
CA MET A 228 3.87 -13.07 6.63
C MET A 228 4.12 -13.27 8.13
N GLU A 229 4.54 -14.47 8.54
CA GLU A 229 4.85 -14.75 9.94
C GLU A 229 6.08 -13.96 10.42
N TYR A 230 7.11 -13.85 9.58
CA TYR A 230 8.30 -13.06 9.94
C TYR A 230 7.96 -11.55 10.00
N MET A 231 7.11 -11.06 9.10
CA MET A 231 6.62 -9.68 9.12
C MET A 231 5.84 -9.38 10.41
N ASP A 232 5.01 -10.32 10.86
CA ASP A 232 4.27 -10.20 12.13
C ASP A 232 5.22 -10.11 13.32
N TYR A 233 6.31 -10.89 13.31
CA TYR A 233 7.38 -10.80 14.32
C TYR A 233 8.03 -9.40 14.29
N GLU A 234 8.38 -8.86 13.12
CA GLU A 234 8.95 -7.51 13.02
C GLU A 234 7.97 -6.45 13.53
N MET A 235 6.66 -6.61 13.25
CA MET A 235 5.63 -5.72 13.79
C MET A 235 5.64 -5.75 15.33
N GLY A 236 5.81 -6.94 15.92
CA GLY A 236 5.95 -7.12 17.38
C GLY A 236 7.10 -6.30 17.96
N LEU A 237 8.26 -6.31 17.30
CA LEU A 237 9.43 -5.54 17.76
C LEU A 237 9.12 -4.03 17.82
N LEU A 238 8.40 -3.51 16.83
CA LEU A 238 8.01 -2.08 16.80
C LEU A 238 7.05 -1.72 17.93
N LEU A 239 6.05 -2.58 18.19
CA LEU A 239 5.06 -2.34 19.25
C LEU A 239 5.68 -2.45 20.64
N ASP A 240 6.57 -3.43 20.85
CA ASP A 240 7.28 -3.62 22.11
C ASP A 240 8.20 -2.43 22.44
N ASP A 241 8.86 -1.88 21.41
CA ASP A 241 9.71 -0.69 21.58
C ASP A 241 8.89 0.52 22.07
N LEU A 242 7.74 0.77 21.43
CA LEU A 242 6.83 1.85 21.87
C LEU A 242 6.35 1.64 23.29
N LYS A 243 6.02 0.40 23.65
CA LYS A 243 5.56 0.04 24.99
C LYS A 243 6.65 0.24 26.03
N GLN A 244 7.87 -0.25 25.78
CA GLN A 244 9.03 -0.09 26.65
C GLN A 244 9.37 1.38 26.91
N LYS A 245 9.16 2.24 25.91
CA LYS A 245 9.39 3.69 26.00
C LYS A 245 8.21 4.45 26.63
N GLY A 246 7.09 3.75 26.94
CA GLY A 246 5.89 4.37 27.53
C GLY A 246 5.14 5.27 26.56
N MET A 247 5.25 5.03 25.27
CA MET A 247 4.62 5.86 24.22
C MET A 247 3.41 5.19 23.55
N ALA A 248 3.19 3.88 23.81
CA ALA A 248 2.19 3.09 23.08
C ALA A 248 0.77 3.66 23.19
N ASP A 249 0.34 4.08 24.40
CA ASP A 249 -1.04 4.53 24.65
C ASP A 249 -1.40 5.79 23.85
N ASN A 250 -0.43 6.67 23.61
CA ASN A 250 -0.64 7.91 22.83
C ASN A 250 -0.12 7.80 21.39
N THR A 251 0.02 6.59 20.87
CA THR A 251 0.46 6.38 19.49
C THR A 251 -0.66 5.77 18.64
N ILE A 252 -0.95 6.41 17.52
CA ILE A 252 -1.81 5.85 16.47
C ILE A 252 -0.93 4.93 15.63
N ILE A 253 -1.38 3.70 15.44
CA ILE A 253 -0.70 2.72 14.59
C ILE A 253 -1.58 2.49 13.37
N ILE A 254 -1.03 2.74 12.19
CA ILE A 254 -1.68 2.46 10.89
C ILE A 254 -0.82 1.42 10.18
N PHE A 255 -1.36 0.22 10.00
CA PHE A 255 -0.71 -0.87 9.27
C PHE A 255 -1.45 -1.08 7.95
N ILE A 256 -0.73 -1.05 6.81
CA ILE A 256 -1.34 -1.25 5.48
C ILE A 256 -0.32 -1.90 4.53
N GLY A 257 -0.81 -2.67 3.55
CA GLY A 257 0.01 -3.11 2.41
C GLY A 257 0.28 -1.95 1.44
N ASP A 258 1.50 -1.87 0.89
CA ASP A 258 1.80 -0.82 -0.11
C ASP A 258 1.17 -1.16 -1.48
N ASN A 259 1.08 -2.43 -1.81
CA ASN A 259 0.35 -3.00 -2.95
C ASN A 259 0.14 -4.49 -2.66
N GLY A 260 -0.67 -5.15 -3.47
CA GLY A 260 -0.97 -6.56 -3.28
C GLY A 260 0.21 -7.50 -3.55
N ARG A 261 0.03 -8.77 -3.20
CA ARG A 261 1.08 -9.80 -3.22
C ARG A 261 1.71 -10.02 -4.60
N CYS A 262 2.98 -10.38 -4.62
CA CYS A 262 3.77 -10.55 -5.83
C CYS A 262 3.64 -11.97 -6.42
N ASN A 263 2.41 -12.40 -6.70
CA ASN A 263 2.07 -13.68 -7.33
C ASN A 263 1.34 -13.41 -8.65
N ILE A 264 1.02 -14.44 -9.42
CA ILE A 264 0.26 -14.30 -10.67
C ILE A 264 -1.08 -13.60 -10.37
N ARG A 265 -1.48 -12.62 -11.18
CA ARG A 265 -2.67 -11.77 -11.04
C ARG A 265 -2.62 -10.83 -9.81
N GLY A 266 -1.53 -10.83 -9.05
CA GLY A 266 -1.29 -9.88 -7.95
C GLY A 266 -0.61 -8.61 -8.44
N LYS A 267 0.50 -8.21 -7.77
CA LYS A 267 1.26 -6.98 -8.08
C LYS A 267 1.39 -6.74 -9.59
N GLY A 268 1.00 -5.56 -10.04
CA GLY A 268 1.03 -5.17 -11.45
C GLY A 268 -0.25 -5.48 -12.23
N TYR A 269 -1.29 -6.01 -11.56
CA TYR A 269 -2.61 -6.24 -12.16
C TYR A 269 -3.67 -5.48 -11.35
N LEU A 270 -4.93 -5.55 -11.78
CA LEU A 270 -6.02 -4.82 -11.10
C LEU A 270 -7.10 -5.78 -10.56
N TYR A 271 -6.67 -6.99 -10.18
CA TYR A 271 -7.54 -8.02 -9.61
C TYR A 271 -7.49 -7.97 -8.07
N GLU A 272 -8.37 -8.75 -7.45
CA GLU A 272 -8.50 -8.83 -5.98
C GLU A 272 -7.14 -9.02 -5.27
N PRO A 273 -6.28 -9.98 -5.67
CA PRO A 273 -4.99 -10.16 -4.98
C PRO A 273 -3.99 -9.01 -5.19
N ALA A 274 -4.25 -8.11 -6.13
CA ALA A 274 -3.40 -6.94 -6.40
C ALA A 274 -3.86 -5.71 -5.64
N LEU A 275 -5.18 -5.58 -5.43
CA LEU A 275 -5.79 -4.34 -4.93
C LEU A 275 -6.32 -4.45 -3.50
N HIS A 276 -6.77 -5.62 -3.04
CA HIS A 276 -7.32 -5.78 -1.70
C HIS A 276 -6.19 -5.84 -0.67
N LEU A 277 -6.06 -4.77 0.13
CA LEU A 277 -4.94 -4.56 1.05
C LEU A 277 -5.39 -4.78 2.50
N PRO A 278 -4.55 -5.38 3.34
CA PRO A 278 -4.83 -5.35 4.77
C PRO A 278 -4.68 -3.92 5.29
N LEU A 279 -5.62 -3.48 6.12
CA LEU A 279 -5.58 -2.18 6.78
C LEU A 279 -6.11 -2.32 8.20
N ILE A 280 -5.25 -1.98 9.16
CA ILE A 280 -5.59 -1.99 10.58
C ILE A 280 -5.21 -0.62 11.15
N VAL A 281 -6.13 0.00 11.90
CA VAL A 281 -5.85 1.24 12.63
C VAL A 281 -6.10 0.99 14.11
N ASN A 282 -5.09 1.27 14.93
CA ASN A 282 -5.17 1.13 16.38
C ASN A 282 -4.74 2.43 17.04
N TRP A 283 -5.56 2.93 17.98
CA TRP A 283 -5.27 4.15 18.73
C TRP A 283 -5.90 4.03 20.12
N PRO A 284 -5.18 3.51 21.11
CA PRO A 284 -5.77 3.25 22.44
C PRO A 284 -6.43 4.47 23.07
N ALA A 285 -5.87 5.67 22.92
CA ALA A 285 -6.39 6.91 23.51
C ALA A 285 -7.57 7.51 22.73
N GLY A 286 -7.79 7.15 21.45
CA GLY A 286 -8.73 7.85 20.59
C GLY A 286 -9.79 7.03 19.86
N ILE A 287 -9.63 5.72 19.80
CA ILE A 287 -10.53 4.84 19.04
C ILE A 287 -11.00 3.68 19.91
N THR A 288 -12.33 3.47 19.95
CA THR A 288 -12.88 2.24 20.54
C THR A 288 -12.56 1.07 19.61
N GLY A 289 -11.72 0.16 20.07
CA GLY A 289 -11.30 -1.00 19.32
C GLY A 289 -12.33 -2.12 19.21
N GLY A 290 -11.91 -3.22 18.61
CA GLY A 290 -12.70 -4.45 18.44
C GLY A 290 -13.76 -4.35 17.35
N LYS A 291 -13.52 -3.54 16.32
CA LYS A 291 -14.50 -3.31 15.23
C LYS A 291 -13.98 -3.83 13.90
N LYS A 292 -14.88 -4.42 13.13
CA LYS A 292 -14.71 -4.63 11.69
C LYS A 292 -15.43 -3.50 10.96
N GLU A 293 -14.76 -2.84 10.05
CA GLU A 293 -15.30 -1.73 9.26
C GLU A 293 -15.41 -2.17 7.80
N GLU A 294 -16.63 -2.11 7.25
CA GLU A 294 -16.95 -2.63 5.91
C GLU A 294 -17.16 -1.52 4.86
N ARG A 295 -16.89 -0.26 5.21
CA ARG A 295 -16.96 0.80 4.21
C ARG A 295 -15.76 0.72 3.27
N LEU A 296 -15.96 1.17 2.02
CA LEU A 296 -14.87 1.24 1.03
C LEU A 296 -13.82 2.26 1.47
N VAL A 297 -12.56 1.84 1.51
CA VAL A 297 -11.40 2.67 1.86
C VAL A 297 -10.36 2.55 0.74
N ALA A 298 -9.88 3.68 0.24
CA ALA A 298 -8.80 3.72 -0.74
C ALA A 298 -7.45 3.87 -0.03
N SER A 299 -6.38 3.33 -0.60
CA SER A 299 -5.04 3.44 0.02
C SER A 299 -4.60 4.89 0.23
N VAL A 300 -5.03 5.80 -0.63
CA VAL A 300 -4.76 7.25 -0.48
C VAL A 300 -5.33 7.83 0.82
N ASP A 301 -6.38 7.20 1.39
CA ASP A 301 -7.11 7.70 2.56
C ASP A 301 -6.27 7.70 3.85
N VAL A 302 -5.18 6.94 3.88
CA VAL A 302 -4.24 6.95 5.03
C VAL A 302 -3.63 8.35 5.23
N ALA A 303 -3.38 9.08 4.15
CA ALA A 303 -2.83 10.45 4.22
C ALA A 303 -3.77 11.40 4.98
N ALA A 304 -5.05 11.42 4.59
CA ALA A 304 -6.06 12.25 5.26
C ALA A 304 -6.23 11.84 6.73
N THR A 305 -6.16 10.54 7.01
CA THR A 305 -6.27 9.99 8.36
C THR A 305 -5.13 10.47 9.25
N ILE A 306 -3.91 10.43 8.73
CA ILE A 306 -2.69 10.91 9.42
C ILE A 306 -2.80 12.41 9.72
N LEU A 307 -3.16 13.20 8.72
CA LEU A 307 -3.27 14.66 8.87
C LEU A 307 -4.37 15.04 9.89
N GLU A 308 -5.53 14.40 9.78
CA GLU A 308 -6.65 14.67 10.70
C GLU A 308 -6.30 14.28 12.14
N ALA A 309 -5.62 13.15 12.34
CA ALA A 309 -5.13 12.73 13.65
C ALA A 309 -4.15 13.76 14.25
N ALA A 310 -3.36 14.40 13.40
CA ALA A 310 -2.42 15.46 13.79
C ALA A 310 -3.10 16.82 14.03
N GLY A 311 -4.39 16.95 13.70
CA GLY A 311 -5.14 18.21 13.84
C GLY A 311 -5.00 19.14 12.64
N VAL A 312 -4.52 18.64 11.52
CA VAL A 312 -4.34 19.41 10.27
C VAL A 312 -5.67 19.47 9.52
N GLU A 313 -6.09 20.65 9.09
CA GLU A 313 -7.21 20.82 8.17
C GLU A 313 -6.79 20.29 6.77
N LEU A 314 -7.62 19.41 6.21
CA LEU A 314 -7.27 18.77 4.93
C LEU A 314 -7.33 19.81 3.78
N PRO A 315 -6.28 19.88 2.95
CA PRO A 315 -6.33 20.73 1.75
C PRO A 315 -7.44 20.33 0.78
N ASP A 316 -8.14 21.29 0.20
CA ASP A 316 -9.26 21.08 -0.71
C ASP A 316 -8.93 20.21 -1.93
N TYR A 317 -7.68 20.20 -2.35
CA TYR A 317 -7.22 19.43 -3.50
C TYR A 317 -7.04 17.92 -3.20
N MET A 318 -7.06 17.52 -1.91
CA MET A 318 -6.85 16.10 -1.57
C MET A 318 -7.99 15.22 -2.07
N THR A 319 -7.65 14.09 -2.65
CA THR A 319 -8.62 13.06 -3.02
C THR A 319 -8.87 12.08 -1.87
N ALA A 320 -8.01 12.13 -0.85
CA ALA A 320 -8.06 11.30 0.35
C ALA A 320 -9.22 11.73 1.27
N LYS A 321 -9.78 10.76 2.00
CA LYS A 321 -10.82 10.96 3.03
C LYS A 321 -10.37 10.27 4.31
N SER A 322 -10.51 10.93 5.45
CA SER A 322 -10.15 10.30 6.73
C SER A 322 -11.06 9.11 7.06
N ILE A 323 -10.44 8.06 7.60
CA ILE A 323 -11.15 6.81 7.95
C ILE A 323 -11.42 6.68 9.46
N ILE A 324 -10.88 7.57 10.29
CA ILE A 324 -11.07 7.51 11.76
C ILE A 324 -12.28 8.32 12.24
N LYS A 325 -12.76 9.27 11.43
CA LYS A 325 -14.01 10.00 11.73
C LYS A 325 -15.15 9.43 10.89
N LYS A 326 -16.35 9.57 11.42
CA LYS A 326 -17.57 9.17 10.71
C LYS A 326 -17.75 10.10 9.51
N GLN A 327 -17.73 9.54 8.33
CA GLN A 327 -17.96 10.28 7.08
C GLN A 327 -19.46 10.49 6.86
N GLU A 328 -19.81 11.67 6.39
CA GLU A 328 -21.21 11.96 6.01
C GLU A 328 -21.62 11.13 4.80
N LYS A 329 -20.70 10.98 3.85
CA LYS A 329 -20.93 10.16 2.65
C LYS A 329 -19.76 9.20 2.40
N PRO A 330 -19.95 7.89 2.60
CA PRO A 330 -18.94 6.90 2.22
C PRO A 330 -18.63 6.93 0.72
N ARG A 331 -17.53 6.32 0.31
CA ARG A 331 -17.20 6.18 -1.11
C ARG A 331 -18.18 5.20 -1.78
N ASP A 332 -18.69 5.57 -2.94
CA ASP A 332 -19.50 4.67 -3.77
C ASP A 332 -18.60 3.70 -4.53
N TYR A 333 -17.38 4.15 -4.86
CA TYR A 333 -16.40 3.36 -5.60
C TYR A 333 -14.96 3.82 -5.31
N ILE A 334 -14.00 2.97 -5.67
CA ILE A 334 -12.57 3.27 -5.68
C ILE A 334 -12.08 3.17 -7.13
N TYR A 335 -11.32 4.18 -7.57
CA TYR A 335 -10.63 4.20 -8.86
C TYR A 335 -9.20 3.71 -8.64
N SER A 336 -8.79 2.68 -9.40
CA SER A 336 -7.44 2.14 -9.38
C SER A 336 -6.85 2.14 -10.78
N ALA A 337 -5.54 2.32 -10.88
CA ALA A 337 -4.86 2.44 -12.17
C ALA A 337 -3.60 1.58 -12.22
N ARG A 338 -3.29 1.08 -13.41
CA ARG A 338 -2.01 0.47 -13.74
C ARG A 338 -1.48 1.07 -15.03
N ASP A 339 -0.23 1.54 -14.97
CA ASP A 339 0.44 2.18 -16.11
C ASP A 339 1.82 1.52 -16.34
N LEU A 340 2.84 2.24 -16.79
CA LEU A 340 4.16 1.69 -17.06
C LEU A 340 4.81 1.09 -15.80
N TRP A 341 5.29 -0.15 -15.91
CA TRP A 341 6.10 -0.83 -14.89
C TRP A 341 7.39 -1.34 -15.52
N ASP A 342 8.47 -0.64 -15.28
CA ASP A 342 9.80 -0.88 -15.90
C ASP A 342 9.66 -0.90 -17.44
N GLU A 343 9.84 -2.04 -18.11
CA GLU A 343 9.72 -2.17 -19.57
C GLU A 343 8.31 -2.49 -20.06
N VAL A 344 7.36 -2.77 -19.14
CA VAL A 344 6.01 -3.19 -19.54
C VAL A 344 5.06 -2.01 -19.49
N LEU A 345 4.65 -1.54 -20.66
CA LEU A 345 3.61 -0.52 -20.76
C LEU A 345 2.23 -1.18 -20.66
N GLU A 346 1.46 -0.71 -19.71
CA GLU A 346 0.05 -1.02 -19.55
C GLU A 346 -0.72 0.28 -19.40
N GLN A 347 -1.99 0.24 -19.74
CA GLN A 347 -2.94 1.31 -19.42
C GLN A 347 -4.25 0.62 -19.04
N SER A 348 -4.37 0.26 -17.78
CA SER A 348 -5.58 -0.39 -17.27
C SER A 348 -6.15 0.41 -16.11
N ARG A 349 -7.48 0.44 -16.01
CA ARG A 349 -8.22 1.14 -14.96
C ARG A 349 -9.23 0.20 -14.32
N ALA A 350 -9.40 0.31 -13.02
CA ALA A 350 -10.43 -0.47 -12.32
C ALA A 350 -11.33 0.43 -11.48
N ILE A 351 -12.61 0.08 -11.47
CA ILE A 351 -13.61 0.60 -10.54
C ILE A 351 -13.97 -0.54 -9.60
N THR A 352 -13.78 -0.33 -8.31
CA THR A 352 -14.17 -1.31 -7.29
C THR A 352 -15.27 -0.73 -6.42
N THR A 353 -16.40 -1.41 -6.35
CA THR A 353 -17.50 -1.15 -5.39
C THR A 353 -17.44 -2.22 -4.29
N LYS A 354 -18.41 -2.27 -3.40
CA LYS A 354 -18.49 -3.33 -2.38
C LYS A 354 -18.75 -4.72 -2.98
N GLU A 355 -19.38 -4.75 -4.16
CA GLU A 355 -19.88 -6.00 -4.74
C GLU A 355 -19.19 -6.37 -6.05
N TYR A 356 -18.74 -5.36 -6.82
CA TYR A 356 -18.28 -5.57 -8.19
C TYR A 356 -16.94 -4.89 -8.45
N ARG A 357 -16.17 -5.52 -9.33
CA ARG A 357 -14.98 -4.91 -9.93
C ARG A 357 -15.13 -4.87 -11.44
N TYR A 358 -14.97 -3.67 -12.00
CA TYR A 358 -14.91 -3.44 -13.45
C TYR A 358 -13.49 -3.05 -13.82
N ILE A 359 -12.94 -3.65 -14.87
CA ILE A 359 -11.61 -3.34 -15.39
C ILE A 359 -11.75 -2.92 -16.84
N LYS A 360 -11.11 -1.79 -17.21
CA LYS A 360 -10.97 -1.33 -18.58
C LYS A 360 -9.50 -1.40 -18.98
N ASN A 361 -9.21 -2.20 -20.02
CA ASN A 361 -7.87 -2.35 -20.59
C ASN A 361 -7.79 -1.51 -21.87
N HIS A 362 -6.93 -0.47 -21.86
CA HIS A 362 -6.73 0.41 -23.02
C HIS A 362 -5.75 -0.20 -24.03
N ILE A 363 -4.85 -1.07 -23.58
CA ILE A 363 -3.91 -1.81 -24.43
C ILE A 363 -4.32 -3.29 -24.40
N THR A 364 -4.95 -3.74 -25.48
CA THR A 364 -5.50 -5.10 -25.57
C THR A 364 -4.64 -6.06 -26.39
N GLU A 365 -3.68 -5.53 -27.17
CA GLU A 365 -2.86 -6.29 -28.12
C GLU A 365 -1.65 -6.97 -27.49
N GLN A 366 -1.69 -7.20 -26.19
CA GLN A 366 -0.62 -7.92 -25.46
C GLN A 366 -1.21 -8.84 -24.42
N SER A 367 -0.47 -9.89 -24.10
CA SER A 367 -0.84 -10.88 -23.10
C SER A 367 -0.89 -10.28 -21.68
N TYR A 368 -1.67 -10.91 -20.79
CA TYR A 368 -1.55 -10.65 -19.35
C TYR A 368 -0.17 -11.09 -18.84
N ASP A 369 0.46 -12.11 -19.46
CA ASP A 369 1.85 -12.51 -19.19
C ASP A 369 2.81 -11.55 -19.93
N ALA A 370 3.00 -10.38 -19.38
CA ALA A 370 3.69 -9.26 -20.03
C ALA A 370 5.22 -9.29 -19.88
N HIS A 371 5.79 -10.41 -19.44
CA HIS A 371 7.25 -10.62 -19.38
C HIS A 371 8.02 -9.51 -18.66
N GLN A 372 7.49 -9.01 -17.55
CA GLN A 372 8.19 -8.02 -16.73
C GLN A 372 9.45 -8.68 -16.13
N ALA A 373 10.62 -8.20 -16.53
CA ALA A 373 11.90 -8.89 -16.30
C ALA A 373 12.24 -9.16 -14.83
N TYR A 374 11.86 -8.25 -13.92
CA TYR A 374 12.07 -8.48 -12.49
C TYR A 374 11.32 -9.73 -12.01
N LEU A 375 10.08 -9.92 -12.46
CA LEU A 375 9.27 -11.07 -12.07
C LEU A 375 9.80 -12.39 -12.66
N GLU A 376 10.49 -12.33 -13.81
CA GLU A 376 11.13 -13.50 -14.39
C GLU A 376 12.14 -14.14 -13.42
N PHE A 377 12.85 -13.31 -12.64
CA PHE A 377 13.82 -13.81 -11.65
C PHE A 377 13.19 -14.34 -10.37
N HIS A 378 11.98 -13.89 -10.04
CA HIS A 378 11.41 -14.10 -8.70
C HIS A 378 10.06 -14.82 -8.70
N ARG A 379 9.55 -15.21 -9.86
CA ARG A 379 8.20 -15.81 -9.93
C ARG A 379 8.25 -17.17 -10.63
N PRO A 380 8.73 -18.22 -9.95
CA PRO A 380 8.84 -19.56 -10.56
C PRO A 380 7.50 -20.09 -11.09
N ALA A 381 6.38 -19.72 -10.45
CA ALA A 381 5.04 -20.11 -10.91
C ALA A 381 4.76 -19.72 -12.36
N VAL A 382 5.26 -18.55 -12.81
CA VAL A 382 5.03 -18.08 -14.19
C VAL A 382 5.71 -19.04 -15.19
N HIS A 383 6.95 -19.42 -14.92
CA HIS A 383 7.71 -20.32 -15.80
C HIS A 383 7.06 -21.70 -15.90
N VAL A 384 6.65 -22.24 -14.73
CA VAL A 384 5.97 -23.56 -14.69
C VAL A 384 4.67 -23.51 -15.48
N MET A 385 3.88 -22.44 -15.30
CA MET A 385 2.61 -22.30 -16.01
C MET A 385 2.81 -22.07 -17.52
N ARG A 386 3.86 -21.33 -17.95
CA ARG A 386 4.18 -21.18 -19.37
C ARG A 386 4.50 -22.53 -20.03
N ASP A 387 5.27 -23.39 -19.34
CA ASP A 387 5.58 -24.73 -19.81
C ASP A 387 4.33 -25.58 -19.97
N LEU A 388 3.43 -25.54 -18.95
CA LEU A 388 2.16 -26.24 -19.00
C LEU A 388 1.24 -25.70 -20.10
N TYR A 389 1.23 -24.38 -20.32
CA TYR A 389 0.47 -23.76 -21.41
C TYR A 389 0.93 -24.27 -22.78
N LYS A 390 2.27 -24.29 -23.02
CA LYS A 390 2.86 -24.80 -24.28
C LYS A 390 2.49 -26.26 -24.52
N LYS A 391 2.32 -27.03 -23.45
CA LYS A 391 1.93 -28.47 -23.49
C LYS A 391 0.42 -28.70 -23.58
N GLY A 392 -0.40 -27.63 -23.54
CA GLY A 392 -1.86 -27.73 -23.51
C GLY A 392 -2.38 -28.38 -22.24
N ALA A 393 -1.67 -28.26 -21.12
CA ALA A 393 -1.96 -28.93 -19.84
C ALA A 393 -2.63 -28.01 -18.82
N LEU A 394 -2.96 -26.76 -19.19
CA LEU A 394 -3.70 -25.84 -18.33
C LEU A 394 -5.19 -25.92 -18.61
N THR A 395 -6.00 -25.59 -17.60
CA THR A 395 -7.44 -25.40 -17.79
C THR A 395 -7.69 -24.14 -18.66
N GLU A 396 -8.89 -23.99 -19.17
CA GLU A 396 -9.30 -22.78 -19.92
C GLU A 396 -9.05 -21.52 -19.09
N LEU A 397 -9.47 -21.52 -17.82
CA LEU A 397 -9.28 -20.38 -16.90
C LEU A 397 -7.80 -20.02 -16.74
N GLN A 398 -6.95 -21.01 -16.50
CA GLN A 398 -5.50 -20.81 -16.32
C GLN A 398 -4.84 -20.30 -17.61
N SER A 399 -5.31 -20.81 -18.77
CA SER A 399 -4.77 -20.45 -20.09
C SER A 399 -5.03 -18.99 -20.45
N LYS A 400 -6.09 -18.39 -19.92
CA LYS A 400 -6.43 -16.96 -20.18
C LYS A 400 -5.28 -16.02 -19.85
N PHE A 401 -4.49 -16.32 -18.83
CA PHE A 401 -3.33 -15.48 -18.46
C PHE A 401 -2.29 -15.39 -19.60
N PHE A 402 -2.22 -16.41 -20.45
CA PHE A 402 -1.26 -16.51 -21.56
C PHE A 402 -1.90 -16.19 -22.93
N SER A 403 -3.15 -15.77 -22.94
CA SER A 403 -3.82 -15.33 -24.18
C SER A 403 -3.02 -14.21 -24.83
N PRO A 404 -2.85 -14.21 -26.16
CA PRO A 404 -2.10 -13.14 -26.84
C PRO A 404 -2.78 -11.77 -26.78
N GLN A 405 -4.06 -11.73 -26.42
CA GLN A 405 -4.83 -10.50 -26.28
C GLN A 405 -5.60 -10.48 -24.96
N LYS A 406 -5.85 -9.28 -24.45
CA LYS A 406 -6.68 -9.03 -23.26
C LYS A 406 -8.10 -8.70 -23.68
N GLU A 407 -9.05 -8.96 -22.78
CA GLU A 407 -10.40 -8.43 -22.88
C GLU A 407 -10.34 -6.89 -22.74
N ALA A 408 -11.07 -6.16 -23.58
CA ALA A 408 -11.13 -4.70 -23.48
C ALA A 408 -11.81 -4.25 -22.18
N GLU A 409 -12.81 -5.02 -21.74
CA GLU A 409 -13.54 -4.77 -20.50
C GLU A 409 -13.75 -6.07 -19.74
N GLU A 410 -13.68 -5.98 -18.42
CA GLU A 410 -13.94 -7.13 -17.53
C GLU A 410 -14.87 -6.66 -16.41
N LEU A 411 -15.77 -7.53 -15.97
CA LEU A 411 -16.67 -7.29 -14.83
C LEU A 411 -16.73 -8.54 -13.96
N TYR A 412 -16.50 -8.38 -12.67
CA TYR A 412 -16.49 -9.49 -11.72
C TYR A 412 -17.38 -9.17 -10.52
N ASP A 413 -18.09 -10.18 -10.03
CA ASP A 413 -18.82 -10.18 -8.77
C ASP A 413 -17.83 -10.64 -7.68
N ILE A 414 -17.20 -9.70 -6.97
CA ILE A 414 -16.11 -10.01 -6.02
C ILE A 414 -16.61 -10.61 -4.70
N VAL A 415 -17.93 -10.61 -4.48
CA VAL A 415 -18.54 -11.24 -3.30
C VAL A 415 -18.81 -12.72 -3.55
N ASN A 416 -19.45 -13.03 -4.69
CA ASN A 416 -19.84 -14.41 -5.00
C ASN A 416 -18.76 -15.17 -5.79
N ASP A 417 -17.83 -14.46 -6.40
CA ASP A 417 -16.67 -15.00 -7.13
C ASP A 417 -15.38 -14.27 -6.68
N PRO A 418 -14.92 -14.50 -5.45
CA PRO A 418 -13.75 -13.77 -4.91
C PRO A 418 -12.43 -14.08 -5.63
N PHE A 419 -12.42 -15.07 -6.50
CA PHE A 419 -11.26 -15.36 -7.35
C PHE A 419 -11.35 -14.71 -8.73
N GLU A 420 -12.48 -14.04 -9.05
CA GLU A 420 -12.67 -13.36 -10.34
C GLU A 420 -12.47 -14.32 -11.52
N THR A 421 -13.18 -15.46 -11.47
CA THR A 421 -13.04 -16.54 -12.47
C THR A 421 -13.95 -16.34 -13.68
N LYS A 422 -15.08 -15.64 -13.50
CA LYS A 422 -16.10 -15.45 -14.54
C LYS A 422 -16.24 -13.96 -14.89
N ASN A 423 -15.80 -13.60 -16.09
CA ASN A 423 -16.03 -12.24 -16.62
C ASN A 423 -17.51 -12.10 -17.03
N LEU A 424 -18.24 -11.20 -16.36
CA LEU A 424 -19.67 -10.97 -16.52
C LEU A 424 -19.99 -9.84 -17.52
N ILE A 425 -19.00 -9.25 -18.16
CA ILE A 425 -19.18 -8.03 -18.97
C ILE A 425 -20.19 -8.23 -20.13
N ASN A 426 -20.25 -9.42 -20.67
CA ASN A 426 -21.14 -9.77 -21.78
C ASN A 426 -22.40 -10.54 -21.32
N ASP A 427 -22.59 -10.73 -20.02
CA ASP A 427 -23.77 -11.40 -19.48
C ASP A 427 -24.92 -10.41 -19.37
N VAL A 428 -26.02 -10.67 -20.09
CA VAL A 428 -27.20 -9.79 -20.18
C VAL A 428 -27.77 -9.46 -18.80
N ALA A 429 -27.70 -10.39 -17.85
CA ALA A 429 -28.19 -10.20 -16.48
C ALA A 429 -27.43 -9.09 -15.74
N PHE A 430 -26.19 -8.78 -16.14
CA PHE A 430 -25.33 -7.79 -15.50
C PHE A 430 -25.17 -6.49 -16.30
N THR A 431 -25.95 -6.29 -17.37
CA THR A 431 -25.87 -5.09 -18.23
C THR A 431 -26.03 -3.79 -17.40
N SER A 432 -26.97 -3.76 -16.46
CA SER A 432 -27.21 -2.59 -15.62
C SER A 432 -25.99 -2.28 -14.73
N VAL A 433 -25.39 -3.31 -14.15
CA VAL A 433 -24.17 -3.19 -13.32
C VAL A 433 -23.01 -2.68 -14.17
N ALA A 434 -22.79 -3.27 -15.36
CA ALA A 434 -21.73 -2.85 -16.28
C ALA A 434 -21.86 -1.35 -16.64
N ASN A 435 -23.09 -0.91 -16.94
CA ASN A 435 -23.34 0.50 -17.26
C ASN A 435 -23.11 1.43 -16.07
N GLN A 436 -23.49 1.02 -14.87
CA GLN A 436 -23.19 1.77 -13.65
C GLN A 436 -21.67 1.92 -13.44
N MET A 437 -20.90 0.84 -13.60
CA MET A 437 -19.44 0.83 -13.41
C MET A 437 -18.76 1.70 -14.48
N ARG A 438 -19.21 1.66 -15.74
CA ARG A 438 -18.76 2.58 -16.80
C ARG A 438 -19.09 4.03 -16.45
N GLY A 439 -20.26 4.26 -15.81
CA GLY A 439 -20.65 5.57 -15.29
C GLY A 439 -19.66 6.12 -14.28
N TYR A 440 -19.25 5.31 -13.31
CA TYR A 440 -18.24 5.68 -12.30
C TYR A 440 -16.87 5.97 -12.94
N TYR A 441 -16.45 5.16 -13.91
CA TYR A 441 -15.21 5.39 -14.66
C TYR A 441 -15.25 6.76 -15.36
N ASN A 442 -16.34 7.06 -16.08
CA ASN A 442 -16.50 8.32 -16.80
C ASN A 442 -16.56 9.51 -15.84
N ASP A 443 -17.31 9.40 -14.73
CA ASP A 443 -17.42 10.43 -13.69
C ASP A 443 -16.05 10.82 -13.14
N TRP A 444 -15.20 9.80 -12.81
CA TRP A 444 -13.87 10.06 -12.29
C TRP A 444 -13.01 10.83 -13.32
N ASN A 445 -13.03 10.40 -14.58
CA ASN A 445 -12.23 11.01 -15.67
C ASN A 445 -12.74 12.40 -16.06
N GLN A 446 -14.00 12.72 -15.86
CA GLN A 446 -14.54 14.08 -16.08
C GLN A 446 -14.08 15.05 -14.99
N LYS A 447 -13.91 14.55 -13.76
CA LYS A 447 -13.53 15.37 -12.59
C LYS A 447 -12.02 15.53 -12.43
N ASN A 448 -11.24 14.60 -13.00
CA ASN A 448 -9.80 14.52 -12.77
C ASN A 448 -9.06 14.34 -14.11
N HIS A 449 -7.87 14.88 -14.20
CA HIS A 449 -6.97 14.59 -15.32
C HIS A 449 -6.20 13.29 -15.01
N ASP A 450 -6.34 12.29 -15.86
CA ASP A 450 -5.61 11.02 -15.74
C ASP A 450 -4.33 11.08 -16.58
N HIS A 451 -3.22 11.48 -15.96
CA HIS A 451 -1.92 11.56 -16.63
C HIS A 451 -1.42 10.19 -17.17
N GLY A 452 -2.00 9.09 -16.73
CA GLY A 452 -1.65 7.77 -17.27
C GLY A 452 -2.19 7.53 -18.68
N LEU A 453 -3.11 8.37 -19.15
CA LEU A 453 -3.63 8.33 -20.52
C LEU A 453 -2.91 9.32 -21.45
N ASP A 454 -2.02 10.16 -20.91
CA ASP A 454 -1.18 11.07 -21.69
C ASP A 454 -0.03 10.29 -22.38
N PRO A 455 0.57 10.84 -23.43
CA PRO A 455 1.79 10.27 -24.03
C PRO A 455 2.92 10.17 -23.01
N ILE A 456 3.59 9.02 -22.96
CA ILE A 456 4.67 8.79 -21.98
C ILE A 456 5.88 9.67 -22.31
N GLN A 457 6.38 10.34 -21.30
CA GLN A 457 7.64 11.08 -21.33
C GLN A 457 8.79 10.11 -20.95
N TRP A 458 9.25 9.35 -21.91
CA TRP A 458 10.24 8.27 -21.70
C TRP A 458 11.54 8.76 -21.03
N GLU A 459 11.94 10.02 -21.27
CA GLU A 459 13.13 10.63 -20.66
C GLU A 459 13.02 10.75 -19.13
N ASN A 460 11.80 10.71 -18.61
CA ASN A 460 11.53 10.78 -17.17
C ASN A 460 11.39 9.38 -16.53
N CYS A 461 11.45 8.33 -17.35
CA CYS A 461 11.34 6.95 -16.89
C CYS A 461 12.73 6.31 -16.71
N PRO A 462 12.91 5.46 -15.70
CA PRO A 462 14.21 4.80 -15.54
C PRO A 462 14.40 3.71 -16.59
N ALA A 463 15.65 3.47 -16.97
CA ALA A 463 15.97 2.33 -17.82
C ALA A 463 15.64 1.02 -17.08
N PRO A 464 15.08 0.02 -17.77
CA PRO A 464 14.70 -1.27 -17.16
C PRO A 464 15.91 -2.13 -16.81
N LYS A 465 16.42 -1.97 -15.60
CA LYS A 465 17.65 -2.64 -15.11
C LYS A 465 17.57 -4.17 -15.15
N ALA A 466 16.40 -4.72 -14.81
CA ALA A 466 16.19 -6.17 -14.82
C ALA A 466 16.18 -6.72 -16.25
N GLY A 467 15.60 -5.97 -17.19
CA GLY A 467 15.57 -6.34 -18.61
C GLY A 467 16.96 -6.50 -19.22
N VAL A 468 17.83 -5.53 -18.97
CA VAL A 468 19.23 -5.58 -19.47
C VAL A 468 19.98 -6.81 -18.91
N ILE A 469 19.74 -7.15 -17.64
CA ILE A 469 20.36 -8.34 -17.02
C ILE A 469 19.80 -9.62 -17.66
N LEU A 470 18.50 -9.66 -17.91
CA LEU A 470 17.85 -10.81 -18.54
C LEU A 470 18.39 -11.04 -19.96
N GLU A 471 18.53 -9.98 -20.76
CA GLU A 471 19.13 -10.04 -22.10
C GLU A 471 20.57 -10.58 -22.05
N TRP A 472 21.36 -10.08 -21.10
CA TRP A 472 22.72 -10.57 -20.89
C TRP A 472 22.75 -12.07 -20.55
N LEU A 473 21.84 -12.53 -19.67
CA LEU A 473 21.75 -13.95 -19.33
C LEU A 473 21.39 -14.80 -20.55
N GLN A 474 20.42 -14.35 -21.34
CA GLN A 474 19.99 -15.08 -22.55
C GLN A 474 21.16 -15.28 -23.51
N LYS A 475 22.04 -14.29 -23.62
CA LYS A 475 23.20 -14.30 -24.52
C LYS A 475 24.39 -15.06 -23.93
N GLU A 476 24.77 -14.76 -22.69
CA GLU A 476 26.06 -15.19 -22.11
C GLU A 476 25.94 -16.34 -21.13
N ARG A 477 24.75 -16.58 -20.55
CA ARG A 477 24.53 -17.56 -19.48
C ARG A 477 23.18 -18.31 -19.65
N PRO A 478 22.98 -18.95 -20.83
CA PRO A 478 21.70 -19.62 -21.11
C PRO A 478 21.33 -20.75 -20.14
N GLU A 479 22.32 -21.32 -19.45
CA GLU A 479 22.07 -22.34 -18.41
C GLU A 479 21.26 -21.79 -17.24
N ILE A 480 21.40 -20.49 -16.92
CA ILE A 480 20.61 -19.83 -15.87
C ILE A 480 19.16 -19.65 -16.35
N ILE A 481 18.99 -19.28 -17.62
CA ILE A 481 17.63 -19.17 -18.21
C ILE A 481 16.90 -20.52 -18.13
N LYS A 482 17.60 -21.61 -18.46
CA LYS A 482 17.02 -22.96 -18.35
C LYS A 482 16.62 -23.32 -16.90
N GLN A 483 17.40 -22.90 -15.91
CA GLN A 483 17.03 -23.08 -14.49
C GLN A 483 15.74 -22.33 -14.18
N MET A 484 15.64 -21.06 -14.62
CA MET A 484 14.43 -20.24 -14.41
C MET A 484 13.20 -20.90 -15.07
N GLU A 485 13.35 -21.36 -16.31
CA GLU A 485 12.30 -22.07 -17.05
C GLU A 485 11.84 -23.35 -16.33
N ALA A 486 12.73 -23.98 -15.59
CA ALA A 486 12.43 -25.15 -14.76
C ALA A 486 11.79 -24.77 -13.40
N GLY A 487 11.51 -23.50 -13.16
CA GLY A 487 10.92 -23.01 -11.91
C GLY A 487 11.90 -22.88 -10.74
N ILE A 488 13.20 -22.80 -11.06
CA ILE A 488 14.28 -22.65 -10.05
C ILE A 488 14.69 -21.19 -9.99
N GLU A 489 14.53 -20.55 -8.83
CA GLU A 489 14.98 -19.17 -8.62
C GLU A 489 16.50 -19.08 -8.67
N PRO A 490 17.07 -18.25 -9.56
CA PRO A 490 18.52 -18.25 -9.81
C PRO A 490 19.34 -17.43 -8.80
N GLY A 491 18.70 -16.75 -7.83
CA GLY A 491 19.39 -15.85 -6.91
C GLY A 491 19.76 -14.52 -7.58
N PHE A 492 18.78 -13.65 -7.73
CA PHE A 492 18.92 -12.38 -8.48
C PHE A 492 20.03 -11.47 -7.92
N GLY A 493 20.24 -11.48 -6.62
CA GLY A 493 21.35 -10.73 -5.98
C GLY A 493 22.72 -11.17 -6.48
N LYS A 494 22.94 -12.49 -6.60
CA LYS A 494 24.18 -13.08 -7.14
C LYS A 494 24.37 -12.71 -8.61
N ILE A 495 23.29 -12.78 -9.39
CA ILE A 495 23.28 -12.43 -10.82
C ILE A 495 23.63 -10.94 -11.00
N LYS A 496 23.02 -10.05 -10.24
CA LYS A 496 23.33 -8.60 -10.29
C LYS A 496 24.81 -8.33 -10.00
N LYS A 497 25.39 -9.03 -9.03
CA LYS A 497 26.80 -8.90 -8.69
C LYS A 497 27.70 -9.38 -9.85
N ALA A 498 27.36 -10.52 -10.43
CA ALA A 498 28.09 -11.06 -11.59
C ALA A 498 28.02 -10.10 -12.79
N TYR A 499 26.82 -9.59 -13.10
CA TYR A 499 26.61 -8.62 -14.18
C TYR A 499 27.45 -7.34 -14.00
N ARG A 500 27.49 -6.78 -12.78
CA ARG A 500 28.30 -5.57 -12.49
C ARG A 500 29.79 -5.80 -12.61
N ASN A 501 30.25 -7.03 -12.40
CA ASN A 501 31.67 -7.37 -12.43
C ASN A 501 32.14 -7.92 -13.79
N ARG A 502 31.24 -8.04 -14.79
CA ARG A 502 31.61 -8.61 -16.10
C ARG A 502 32.70 -7.81 -16.82
N ASP A 503 32.60 -6.47 -16.72
CA ASP A 503 33.56 -5.57 -17.42
C ASP A 503 34.90 -5.43 -16.68
N LYS A 504 35.00 -5.88 -15.42
CA LYS A 504 36.22 -5.79 -14.63
C LYS A 504 37.21 -6.92 -14.97
N LYS A 505 36.70 -8.01 -15.50
CA LYS A 505 37.57 -9.14 -15.90
C LYS A 505 38.27 -8.90 -17.25
N THR A 506 37.59 -8.19 -18.17
CA THR A 506 38.15 -7.84 -19.46
C THR A 506 39.30 -6.82 -19.37
N ASN A 507 39.29 -5.96 -18.34
CA ASN A 507 40.34 -4.94 -18.16
C ASN A 507 41.58 -5.44 -17.40
N ASN A 508 41.55 -6.68 -16.90
CA ASN A 508 42.72 -7.28 -16.21
C ASN A 508 43.49 -8.32 -17.07
N GLU A 509 43.07 -8.51 -18.32
CA GLU A 509 43.74 -9.46 -19.25
C GLU A 509 44.47 -8.73 -20.39
N ASP A 510 44.46 -7.37 -20.39
CA ASP A 510 45.26 -6.51 -21.25
C ASP A 510 46.45 -5.93 -20.43
#